data_b27f64aa580bfcf4ae50a30f04a433a9
#
_entry.id   b27f64aa580bfcf4ae50a30f04a433a9
#
_cell.length_a   1.000
_cell.length_b   1.000
_cell.length_c   1.000
_cell.angle_alpha   90.00
_cell.angle_beta   90.00
_cell.angle_gamma   90.00
#
_symmetry.space_group_name_H-M   'P 1'
#
loop_
_entity.id
_entity.type
_entity.pdbx_description
1 polymer ?
#
loop_
_entity_poly.entity_id
_entity_poly.type
_entity_poly.pdbx_seq_one_letter_code
_entity_poly.pdbx_strand_id
1 'polypeptide(L)'
;VVFLSRIIFGMAVGLLNVSAIAIISERYKGKERVQTLGIRGSAEVVGTAVLTFGVSLLIRFGWQAAFLVYGISIPILLLYLLFVPYGSKTVDAEEKHRNDQMTASQWRTALGLAVVAASIVLSNVMITVRIPSVVEHVGHGTAQTAGLILAAMQFVGILAGLAFSPLTQLFRDRLLLVSGVAYGLTQMLIGLSANLWMLAIVTVLAGFAYSVALTTVFNVISDQMPAGVLSQATSIAILGCSAGSIATTFVLSLLGTVSSTPAFIFGFSGILMILVSFFGLWIVRKGEKRSCA
;
A
#
# COMPACT_ATOMS: atom_id res chain seq x y z
N VAL A 1 16.53 -14.51 18.82
CA VAL A 1 15.82 -15.43 17.91
C VAL A 1 14.78 -14.67 17.10
N VAL A 2 13.85 -13.93 17.71
CA VAL A 2 12.74 -13.22 17.01
C VAL A 2 13.27 -12.22 15.98
N PHE A 3 14.28 -11.42 16.30
CA PHE A 3 14.84 -10.43 15.38
C PHE A 3 15.46 -11.08 14.13
N LEU A 4 16.25 -12.15 14.32
CA LEU A 4 16.87 -12.88 13.22
C LEU A 4 15.81 -13.53 12.29
N SER A 5 14.77 -14.14 12.88
CA SER A 5 13.68 -14.72 12.09
C SER A 5 12.93 -13.66 11.27
N ARG A 6 12.79 -12.41 11.74
CA ARG A 6 12.19 -11.31 11.00
C ARG A 6 13.05 -10.83 9.83
N ILE A 7 14.38 -10.83 9.99
CA ILE A 7 15.28 -10.52 8.87
C ILE A 7 15.14 -11.58 7.78
N ILE A 8 15.23 -12.87 8.12
CA ILE A 8 15.08 -13.96 7.17
C ILE A 8 13.72 -13.91 6.46
N PHE A 9 12.64 -13.68 7.23
CA PHE A 9 11.31 -13.55 6.68
C PHE A 9 11.19 -12.36 5.70
N GLY A 10 11.74 -11.20 6.05
CA GLY A 10 11.75 -10.03 5.19
C GLY A 10 12.51 -10.26 3.87
N MET A 11 13.66 -10.94 3.93
CA MET A 11 14.42 -11.35 2.74
C MET A 11 13.59 -12.30 1.85
N ALA A 12 12.96 -13.32 2.45
CA ALA A 12 12.13 -14.27 1.72
C ALA A 12 10.94 -13.60 1.03
N VAL A 13 10.23 -12.71 1.74
CA VAL A 13 9.10 -11.94 1.17
C VAL A 13 9.57 -11.05 0.02
N GLY A 14 10.71 -10.38 0.17
CA GLY A 14 11.31 -9.55 -0.89
C GLY A 14 11.62 -10.37 -2.15
N LEU A 15 12.28 -11.52 -1.98
CA LEU A 15 12.60 -12.42 -3.10
C LEU A 15 11.35 -12.96 -3.79
N LEU A 16 10.33 -13.39 -3.03
CA LEU A 16 9.06 -13.87 -3.59
C LEU A 16 8.34 -12.79 -4.40
N ASN A 17 8.30 -11.56 -3.89
CA ASN A 17 7.68 -10.43 -4.59
C ASN A 17 8.38 -10.13 -5.93
N VAL A 18 9.70 -10.04 -5.90
CA VAL A 18 10.50 -9.78 -7.12
C VAL A 18 10.35 -10.93 -8.12
N SER A 19 10.45 -12.18 -7.66
CA SER A 19 10.30 -13.36 -8.52
C SER A 19 8.92 -13.46 -9.14
N ALA A 20 7.84 -13.15 -8.39
CA ALA A 20 6.49 -13.17 -8.92
C ALA A 20 6.30 -12.13 -10.04
N ILE A 21 6.84 -10.92 -9.85
CA ILE A 21 6.78 -9.86 -10.88
C ILE A 21 7.64 -10.25 -12.10
N ALA A 22 8.82 -10.83 -11.89
CA ALA A 22 9.71 -11.27 -12.96
C ALA A 22 9.02 -12.34 -13.82
N ILE A 23 8.49 -13.41 -13.21
CA ILE A 23 7.78 -14.49 -13.90
C ILE A 23 6.61 -13.97 -14.73
N ILE A 24 5.80 -13.06 -14.16
CA ILE A 24 4.69 -12.44 -14.89
C ILE A 24 5.22 -11.63 -16.07
N SER A 25 6.29 -10.88 -15.87
CA SER A 25 6.87 -10.02 -16.91
C SER A 25 7.53 -10.81 -18.04
N GLU A 26 8.05 -11.99 -17.75
CA GLU A 26 8.65 -12.90 -18.74
C GLU A 26 7.59 -13.66 -19.54
N ARG A 27 6.51 -14.12 -18.88
CA ARG A 27 5.49 -14.97 -19.50
C ARG A 27 4.40 -14.22 -20.25
N TYR A 28 4.06 -13.00 -19.81
CA TYR A 28 2.96 -12.22 -20.35
C TYR A 28 3.46 -10.91 -20.96
N LYS A 29 2.90 -10.52 -22.11
CA LYS A 29 3.26 -9.28 -22.81
C LYS A 29 2.06 -8.35 -22.96
N GLY A 30 2.31 -7.06 -23.13
CA GLY A 30 1.30 -6.05 -23.44
C GLY A 30 0.15 -6.01 -22.42
N LYS A 31 -1.09 -6.10 -22.91
CA LYS A 31 -2.31 -5.99 -22.10
C LYS A 31 -2.47 -7.12 -21.08
N GLU A 32 -2.08 -8.35 -21.45
CA GLU A 32 -2.16 -9.53 -20.56
C GLU A 32 -1.22 -9.39 -19.35
N ARG A 33 -0.03 -8.85 -19.53
CA ARG A 33 0.91 -8.56 -18.43
C ARG A 33 0.30 -7.61 -17.43
N VAL A 34 -0.29 -6.50 -17.90
CA VAL A 34 -0.93 -5.50 -17.03
C VAL A 34 -2.08 -6.12 -16.26
N GLN A 35 -2.91 -6.92 -16.94
CA GLN A 35 -4.04 -7.60 -16.32
C GLN A 35 -3.59 -8.60 -15.24
N THR A 36 -2.57 -9.43 -15.53
CA THR A 36 -2.05 -10.42 -14.58
C THR A 36 -1.38 -9.76 -13.37
N LEU A 37 -0.66 -8.64 -13.57
CA LEU A 37 -0.13 -7.85 -12.46
C LEU A 37 -1.24 -7.24 -11.60
N GLY A 38 -2.34 -6.82 -12.21
CA GLY A 38 -3.54 -6.35 -11.50
C GLY A 38 -4.18 -7.44 -10.67
N ILE A 39 -4.35 -8.65 -11.23
CA ILE A 39 -4.88 -9.83 -10.50
C ILE A 39 -3.97 -10.19 -9.32
N ARG A 40 -2.63 -10.18 -9.52
CA ARG A 40 -1.66 -10.39 -8.44
C ARG A 40 -1.85 -9.39 -7.31
N GLY A 41 -1.95 -8.10 -7.63
CA GLY A 41 -2.16 -7.05 -6.62
C GLY A 41 -3.48 -7.22 -5.87
N SER A 42 -4.56 -7.57 -6.57
CA SER A 42 -5.85 -7.87 -5.94
C SER A 42 -5.78 -9.09 -5.02
N ALA A 43 -5.10 -10.15 -5.44
CA ALA A 43 -4.90 -11.35 -4.62
C ALA A 43 -4.07 -11.04 -3.35
N GLU A 44 -3.08 -10.16 -3.44
CA GLU A 44 -2.28 -9.70 -2.30
C GLU A 44 -3.15 -8.97 -1.26
N VAL A 45 -4.03 -8.07 -1.70
CA VAL A 45 -4.95 -7.34 -0.81
C VAL A 45 -5.95 -8.29 -0.16
N VAL A 46 -6.58 -9.18 -0.94
CA VAL A 46 -7.52 -10.18 -0.42
C VAL A 46 -6.83 -11.11 0.57
N GLY A 47 -5.64 -11.62 0.22
CA GLY A 47 -4.84 -12.48 1.09
C GLY A 47 -4.50 -11.80 2.42
N THR A 48 -4.05 -10.56 2.36
CA THR A 48 -3.74 -9.77 3.57
C THR A 48 -4.98 -9.56 4.45
N ALA A 49 -6.12 -9.23 3.87
CA ALA A 49 -7.38 -9.06 4.60
C ALA A 49 -7.83 -10.36 5.30
N VAL A 50 -7.82 -11.49 4.56
CA VAL A 50 -8.21 -12.80 5.09
C VAL A 50 -7.26 -13.25 6.21
N LEU A 51 -5.95 -13.11 6.01
CA LEU A 51 -4.97 -13.49 7.02
C LEU A 51 -5.04 -12.60 8.26
N THR A 52 -5.24 -11.28 8.09
CA THR A 52 -5.44 -10.35 9.22
C THR A 52 -6.68 -10.71 10.02
N PHE A 53 -7.77 -11.06 9.34
CA PHE A 53 -8.99 -11.56 9.99
C PHE A 53 -8.70 -12.87 10.75
N GLY A 54 -8.00 -13.83 10.12
CA GLY A 54 -7.61 -15.09 10.75
C GLY A 54 -6.75 -14.89 12.00
N VAL A 55 -5.74 -14.02 11.92
CA VAL A 55 -4.90 -13.63 13.08
C VAL A 55 -5.77 -13.05 14.20
N SER A 56 -6.74 -12.19 13.87
CA SER A 56 -7.63 -11.55 14.85
C SER A 56 -8.47 -12.56 15.62
N LEU A 57 -8.86 -13.66 14.98
CA LEU A 57 -9.57 -14.75 15.64
C LEU A 57 -8.65 -15.61 16.51
N LEU A 58 -7.41 -15.85 16.07
CA LEU A 58 -6.47 -16.72 16.76
C LEU A 58 -5.83 -16.06 17.97
N ILE A 59 -5.67 -14.74 17.97
CA ILE A 59 -4.99 -14.01 19.04
C ILE A 59 -5.70 -14.14 20.40
N ARG A 60 -7.00 -14.48 20.40
CA ARG A 60 -7.75 -14.77 21.62
C ARG A 60 -7.25 -16.01 22.39
N PHE A 61 -6.56 -16.91 21.69
CA PHE A 61 -5.94 -18.11 22.28
C PHE A 61 -4.50 -17.86 22.75
N GLY A 62 -4.04 -16.62 22.65
CA GLY A 62 -2.68 -16.19 23.00
C GLY A 62 -1.92 -15.69 21.77
N TRP A 63 -0.92 -14.85 22.02
CA TRP A 63 -0.11 -14.25 20.95
C TRP A 63 0.65 -15.29 20.09
N GLN A 64 0.97 -16.45 20.69
CA GLN A 64 1.64 -17.55 19.98
C GLN A 64 0.72 -18.19 18.93
N ALA A 65 -0.59 -18.29 19.22
CA ALA A 65 -1.56 -18.86 18.28
C ALA A 65 -1.66 -18.04 16.98
N ALA A 66 -1.41 -16.75 17.02
CA ALA A 66 -1.37 -15.89 15.84
C ALA A 66 -0.31 -16.34 14.81
N PHE A 67 0.78 -16.98 15.25
CA PHE A 67 1.82 -17.50 14.35
C PHE A 67 1.40 -18.75 13.57
N LEU A 68 0.33 -19.46 14.00
CA LEU A 68 -0.19 -20.61 13.26
C LEU A 68 -0.68 -20.23 11.86
N VAL A 69 -1.06 -18.95 11.65
CA VAL A 69 -1.45 -18.47 10.33
C VAL A 69 -0.32 -18.63 9.31
N TYR A 70 0.94 -18.55 9.73
CA TYR A 70 2.07 -18.81 8.82
C TYR A 70 2.12 -20.26 8.33
N GLY A 71 1.49 -21.21 9.06
CA GLY A 71 1.37 -22.60 8.64
C GLY A 71 0.65 -22.78 7.30
N ILE A 72 -0.18 -21.82 6.87
CA ILE A 72 -0.82 -21.82 5.55
C ILE A 72 0.19 -21.77 4.39
N SER A 73 1.41 -21.35 4.66
CA SER A 73 2.49 -21.34 3.66
C SER A 73 2.89 -22.76 3.23
N ILE A 74 2.72 -23.77 4.10
CA ILE A 74 3.10 -25.16 3.81
C ILE A 74 2.24 -25.75 2.69
N PRO A 75 0.87 -25.75 2.79
CA PRO A 75 0.04 -26.24 1.69
C PRO A 75 0.21 -25.41 0.41
N ILE A 76 0.43 -24.09 0.52
CA ILE A 76 0.69 -23.25 -0.66
C ILE A 76 2.00 -23.68 -1.33
N LEU A 77 3.07 -23.94 -0.56
CA LEU A 77 4.33 -24.43 -1.11
C LEU A 77 4.15 -25.79 -1.80
N LEU A 78 3.40 -26.71 -1.20
CA LEU A 78 3.12 -28.01 -1.79
C LEU A 78 2.35 -27.87 -3.11
N LEU A 79 1.32 -27.02 -3.14
CA LEU A 79 0.59 -26.74 -4.38
C LEU A 79 1.50 -26.11 -5.44
N TYR A 80 2.38 -25.19 -5.06
CA TYR A 80 3.34 -24.59 -5.98
C TYR A 80 4.27 -25.64 -6.59
N LEU A 81 4.84 -26.53 -5.76
CA LEU A 81 5.75 -27.59 -6.22
C LEU A 81 5.06 -28.63 -7.12
N LEU A 82 3.76 -28.89 -6.89
CA LEU A 82 2.99 -29.86 -7.68
C LEU A 82 2.47 -29.30 -9.01
N PHE A 83 2.06 -28.03 -9.02
CA PHE A 83 1.34 -27.46 -10.18
C PHE A 83 2.18 -26.52 -11.04
N VAL A 84 3.27 -25.97 -10.52
CA VAL A 84 4.12 -25.07 -11.31
C VAL A 84 5.21 -25.91 -12.01
N PRO A 85 5.14 -26.09 -13.34
CA PRO A 85 6.12 -26.90 -14.04
C PRO A 85 7.51 -26.25 -13.96
N TYR A 86 8.47 -27.06 -13.54
CA TYR A 86 9.90 -26.75 -13.62
C TYR A 86 10.33 -26.79 -15.09
N GLY A 87 10.30 -25.66 -15.74
CA GLY A 87 10.72 -25.58 -17.12
C GLY A 87 10.65 -24.15 -17.62
N SER A 88 11.74 -23.43 -17.50
CA SER A 88 11.92 -22.20 -18.23
C SER A 88 12.03 -22.56 -19.72
N LYS A 89 10.97 -22.43 -20.51
CA LYS A 89 11.20 -21.89 -21.83
C LYS A 89 11.62 -20.45 -21.59
N THR A 90 12.90 -20.21 -21.62
CA THR A 90 13.44 -18.89 -21.90
C THR A 90 12.77 -18.47 -23.20
N VAL A 91 11.68 -17.71 -23.10
CA VAL A 91 11.21 -16.92 -24.21
C VAL A 91 12.38 -15.99 -24.47
N ASP A 92 12.98 -16.15 -25.65
CA ASP A 92 14.15 -15.42 -26.06
C ASP A 92 14.08 -13.98 -25.58
N ALA A 93 15.00 -13.63 -24.71
CA ALA A 93 15.15 -12.31 -24.13
C ALA A 93 15.66 -11.29 -25.16
N GLU A 94 15.34 -11.49 -26.43
CA GLU A 94 15.68 -10.65 -27.57
C GLU A 94 14.54 -9.76 -28.07
N GLU A 95 13.62 -9.36 -27.22
CA GLU A 95 13.15 -8.00 -27.41
C GLU A 95 13.98 -7.12 -26.49
N LYS A 96 15.09 -6.60 -27.04
CA LYS A 96 15.78 -5.42 -26.61
C LYS A 96 14.71 -4.49 -26.01
N HIS A 97 14.56 -4.51 -24.66
CA HIS A 97 13.93 -3.40 -24.01
C HIS A 97 14.72 -2.19 -24.52
N ARG A 98 14.08 -1.46 -25.43
CA ARG A 98 14.54 -0.12 -25.79
C ARG A 98 14.51 0.61 -24.46
N ASN A 99 15.66 0.63 -23.82
CA ASN A 99 15.92 1.38 -22.61
C ASN A 99 15.85 2.85 -23.02
N ASP A 100 14.64 3.33 -23.28
CA ASP A 100 14.42 4.74 -23.42
C ASP A 100 14.79 5.33 -22.08
N GLN A 101 15.86 6.09 -22.06
CA GLN A 101 16.32 6.74 -20.83
C GLN A 101 15.27 7.77 -20.43
N MET A 102 14.87 7.73 -19.17
CA MET A 102 13.95 8.73 -18.63
C MET A 102 14.55 10.11 -18.77
N THR A 103 13.81 11.04 -19.34
CA THR A 103 14.20 12.46 -19.37
C THR A 103 14.22 13.02 -17.94
N ALA A 104 14.99 14.08 -17.71
CA ALA A 104 15.06 14.75 -16.41
C ALA A 104 13.66 15.18 -15.89
N SER A 105 12.74 15.50 -16.80
CA SER A 105 11.35 15.82 -16.45
C SER A 105 10.59 14.62 -15.95
N GLN A 106 10.71 13.46 -16.62
CA GLN A 106 10.06 12.21 -16.22
C GLN A 106 10.61 11.70 -14.87
N TRP A 107 11.93 11.82 -14.66
CA TRP A 107 12.54 11.53 -13.35
C TRP A 107 11.94 12.36 -12.22
N ARG A 108 11.80 13.68 -12.42
CA ARG A 108 11.20 14.56 -11.40
C ARG A 108 9.74 14.18 -11.10
N THR A 109 8.96 13.85 -12.11
CA THR A 109 7.58 13.42 -11.94
C THR A 109 7.51 12.08 -11.22
N ALA A 110 8.31 11.08 -11.63
CA ALA A 110 8.35 9.77 -10.99
C ALA A 110 8.79 9.85 -9.53
N LEU A 111 9.85 10.61 -9.22
CA LEU A 111 10.31 10.83 -7.85
C LEU A 111 9.27 11.58 -7.00
N GLY A 112 8.62 12.59 -7.56
CA GLY A 112 7.58 13.32 -6.84
C GLY A 112 6.39 12.43 -6.51
N LEU A 113 5.93 11.59 -7.46
CA LEU A 113 4.87 10.61 -7.21
C LEU A 113 5.31 9.51 -6.26
N ALA A 114 6.59 9.12 -6.26
CA ALA A 114 7.16 8.19 -5.29
C ALA A 114 7.14 8.76 -3.86
N VAL A 115 7.39 10.06 -3.69
CA VAL A 115 7.27 10.74 -2.38
C VAL A 115 5.81 10.76 -1.91
N VAL A 116 4.87 11.01 -2.82
CA VAL A 116 3.43 10.94 -2.50
C VAL A 116 3.05 9.51 -2.08
N ALA A 117 3.46 8.49 -2.84
CA ALA A 117 3.23 7.09 -2.51
C ALA A 117 3.86 6.70 -1.16
N ALA A 118 5.10 7.13 -0.91
CA ALA A 118 5.81 6.91 0.35
C ALA A 118 5.01 7.48 1.54
N SER A 119 4.49 8.69 1.42
CA SER A 119 3.72 9.36 2.46
C SER A 119 2.38 8.66 2.72
N ILE A 120 1.69 8.20 1.67
CA ILE A 120 0.45 7.43 1.76
C ILE A 120 0.69 6.12 2.53
N VAL A 121 1.74 5.37 2.15
CA VAL A 121 2.07 4.08 2.79
C VAL A 121 2.59 4.28 4.21
N LEU A 122 3.43 5.29 4.45
CA LEU A 122 3.89 5.66 5.79
C LEU A 122 2.69 5.85 6.73
N SER A 123 1.73 6.64 6.32
CA SER A 123 0.52 6.92 7.09
C SER A 123 -0.34 5.67 7.32
N ASN A 124 -0.42 4.77 6.34
CA ASN A 124 -1.16 3.50 6.48
C ASN A 124 -0.49 2.54 7.49
N VAL A 125 0.83 2.45 7.45
CA VAL A 125 1.58 1.64 8.41
C VAL A 125 1.48 2.24 9.82
N MET A 126 1.45 3.58 9.96
CA MET A 126 1.18 4.24 11.25
C MET A 126 -0.16 3.82 11.83
N ILE A 127 -1.23 3.79 11.02
CA ILE A 127 -2.55 3.31 11.45
C ILE A 127 -2.43 1.86 11.94
N THR A 128 -1.86 0.98 11.11
CA THR A 128 -1.75 -0.45 11.41
C THR A 128 -1.00 -0.72 12.73
N VAL A 129 0.08 0.03 12.98
CA VAL A 129 0.92 -0.14 14.18
C VAL A 129 0.25 0.46 15.43
N ARG A 130 -0.48 1.57 15.29
CA ARG A 130 -1.01 2.32 16.43
C ARG A 130 -2.45 1.97 16.82
N ILE A 131 -3.27 1.46 15.90
CA ILE A 131 -4.67 1.09 16.21
C ILE A 131 -4.81 0.15 17.41
N PRO A 132 -3.98 -0.89 17.61
CA PRO A 132 -4.11 -1.75 18.80
C PRO A 132 -4.02 -0.95 20.10
N SER A 133 -3.06 -0.04 20.21
CA SER A 133 -2.88 0.82 21.39
C SER A 133 -4.04 1.81 21.55
N VAL A 134 -4.59 2.36 20.48
CA VAL A 134 -5.73 3.29 20.56
C VAL A 134 -7.01 2.55 20.98
N VAL A 135 -7.25 1.36 20.48
CA VAL A 135 -8.40 0.51 20.85
C VAL A 135 -8.39 0.20 22.35
N GLU A 136 -7.22 -0.08 22.91
CA GLU A 136 -7.04 -0.31 24.35
C GLU A 136 -7.38 0.93 25.18
N HIS A 137 -6.93 2.11 24.76
CA HIS A 137 -7.15 3.36 25.49
C HIS A 137 -8.57 3.90 25.39
N VAL A 138 -9.19 3.83 24.19
CA VAL A 138 -10.47 4.50 23.91
C VAL A 138 -11.68 3.67 24.34
N GLY A 139 -11.61 2.35 24.30
CA GLY A 139 -12.79 1.51 24.52
C GLY A 139 -12.55 0.26 25.35
N HIS A 140 -11.41 0.16 26.06
CA HIS A 140 -11.02 -1.08 26.75
C HIS A 140 -11.10 -2.31 25.83
N GLY A 141 -10.90 -2.09 24.52
CA GLY A 141 -10.98 -3.16 23.51
C GLY A 141 -9.75 -4.06 23.56
N THR A 142 -9.92 -5.25 23.01
CA THR A 142 -8.86 -6.27 22.96
C THR A 142 -8.03 -6.17 21.69
N ALA A 143 -6.87 -6.82 21.66
CA ALA A 143 -6.07 -7.00 20.45
C ALA A 143 -6.88 -7.68 19.32
N GLN A 144 -7.84 -8.55 19.65
CA GLN A 144 -8.77 -9.13 18.70
C GLN A 144 -9.64 -8.07 18.04
N THR A 145 -10.21 -7.15 18.82
CA THR A 145 -11.04 -6.05 18.30
C THR A 145 -10.23 -5.16 17.35
N ALA A 146 -9.01 -4.82 17.73
CA ALA A 146 -8.11 -4.05 16.86
C ALA A 146 -7.84 -4.77 15.53
N GLY A 147 -7.55 -6.06 15.58
CA GLY A 147 -7.34 -6.87 14.39
C GLY A 147 -8.57 -6.95 13.48
N LEU A 148 -9.78 -7.06 14.06
CA LEU A 148 -11.02 -7.04 13.28
C LEU A 148 -11.26 -5.70 12.59
N ILE A 149 -10.98 -4.58 13.26
CA ILE A 149 -11.06 -3.24 12.67
C ILE A 149 -10.07 -3.11 11.51
N LEU A 150 -8.83 -3.57 11.67
CA LEU A 150 -7.83 -3.55 10.61
C LEU A 150 -8.19 -4.48 9.45
N ALA A 151 -8.75 -5.65 9.71
CA ALA A 151 -9.26 -6.53 8.67
C ALA A 151 -10.40 -5.86 7.88
N ALA A 152 -11.36 -5.24 8.56
CA ALA A 152 -12.46 -4.50 7.92
C ALA A 152 -11.94 -3.34 7.07
N MET A 153 -10.93 -2.60 7.56
CA MET A 153 -10.22 -1.56 6.82
C MET A 153 -9.65 -2.10 5.49
N GLN A 154 -9.05 -3.27 5.50
CA GLN A 154 -8.48 -3.92 4.32
C GLN A 154 -9.57 -4.40 3.36
N PHE A 155 -10.64 -5.02 3.86
CA PHE A 155 -11.76 -5.47 3.03
C PHE A 155 -12.44 -4.30 2.29
N VAL A 156 -12.62 -3.17 2.94
CA VAL A 156 -13.20 -1.97 2.31
C VAL A 156 -12.25 -1.40 1.25
N GLY A 157 -10.94 -1.60 1.37
CA GLY A 157 -9.98 -1.30 0.31
C GLY A 157 -10.28 -2.02 -1.02
N ILE A 158 -10.86 -3.22 -0.98
CA ILE A 158 -11.31 -3.94 -2.20
C ILE A 158 -12.49 -3.21 -2.86
N LEU A 159 -13.44 -2.72 -2.07
CA LEU A 159 -14.58 -1.93 -2.56
C LEU A 159 -14.11 -0.61 -3.21
N ALA A 160 -13.03 -0.02 -2.70
CA ALA A 160 -12.41 1.14 -3.30
C ALA A 160 -11.94 0.89 -4.74
N GLY A 161 -11.45 -0.32 -5.03
CA GLY A 161 -11.09 -0.75 -6.39
C GLY A 161 -12.29 -0.74 -7.34
N LEU A 162 -13.45 -1.21 -6.89
CA LEU A 162 -14.69 -1.18 -7.66
C LEU A 162 -15.22 0.24 -7.88
N ALA A 163 -15.08 1.10 -6.88
CA ALA A 163 -15.48 2.49 -6.93
C ALA A 163 -14.49 3.40 -7.68
N PHE A 164 -13.31 2.90 -8.03
CA PHE A 164 -12.24 3.71 -8.62
C PHE A 164 -12.63 4.33 -9.97
N SER A 165 -13.23 3.54 -10.86
CA SER A 165 -13.64 4.01 -12.20
C SER A 165 -14.63 5.18 -12.15
N PRO A 166 -15.77 5.12 -11.42
CA PRO A 166 -16.66 6.26 -11.30
C PRO A 166 -16.02 7.46 -10.59
N LEU A 167 -15.17 7.24 -9.59
CA LEU A 167 -14.45 8.32 -8.92
C LEU A 167 -13.48 9.04 -9.85
N THR A 168 -12.78 8.30 -10.70
CA THR A 168 -11.87 8.90 -11.70
C THR A 168 -12.65 9.75 -12.71
N GLN A 169 -13.83 9.31 -13.15
CA GLN A 169 -14.68 10.09 -14.06
C GLN A 169 -15.21 11.37 -13.40
N LEU A 170 -15.56 11.31 -12.11
CA LEU A 170 -16.11 12.43 -11.37
C LEU A 170 -15.07 13.50 -11.05
N PHE A 171 -13.91 13.10 -10.54
CA PHE A 171 -12.89 14.02 -10.00
C PHE A 171 -11.72 14.28 -10.97
N ARG A 172 -11.55 13.45 -12.00
CA ARG A 172 -10.47 13.57 -13.00
C ARG A 172 -9.11 13.90 -12.35
N ASP A 173 -8.45 14.95 -12.78
CA ASP A 173 -7.11 15.36 -12.32
C ASP A 173 -7.06 15.76 -10.84
N ARG A 174 -8.21 15.95 -10.20
CA ARG A 174 -8.30 16.31 -8.78
C ARG A 174 -8.45 15.09 -7.86
N LEU A 175 -8.57 13.89 -8.43
CA LEU A 175 -8.81 12.68 -7.64
C LEU A 175 -7.69 12.43 -6.60
N LEU A 176 -6.41 12.69 -6.97
CA LEU A 176 -5.28 12.56 -6.05
C LEU A 176 -5.39 13.54 -4.87
N LEU A 177 -5.80 14.78 -5.12
CA LEU A 177 -6.02 15.76 -4.06
C LEU A 177 -7.19 15.36 -3.17
N VAL A 178 -8.33 15.03 -3.76
CA VAL A 178 -9.57 14.72 -3.02
C VAL A 178 -9.37 13.48 -2.15
N SER A 179 -8.81 12.40 -2.71
CA SER A 179 -8.56 11.16 -1.97
C SER A 179 -7.51 11.33 -0.87
N GLY A 180 -6.45 12.08 -1.14
CA GLY A 180 -5.41 12.32 -0.16
C GLY A 180 -5.86 13.26 0.97
N VAL A 181 -6.66 14.30 0.68
CA VAL A 181 -7.27 15.15 1.71
C VAL A 181 -8.28 14.35 2.54
N ALA A 182 -9.14 13.56 1.90
CA ALA A 182 -10.08 12.67 2.61
C ALA A 182 -9.33 11.71 3.53
N TYR A 183 -8.22 11.12 3.05
CA TYR A 183 -7.39 10.25 3.85
C TYR A 183 -6.73 10.99 5.04
N GLY A 184 -6.22 12.21 4.84
CA GLY A 184 -5.67 13.04 5.91
C GLY A 184 -6.72 13.39 6.98
N LEU A 185 -7.94 13.75 6.55
CA LEU A 185 -9.05 14.03 7.47
C LEU A 185 -9.46 12.80 8.28
N THR A 186 -9.55 11.62 7.65
CA THR A 186 -9.86 10.38 8.40
C THR A 186 -8.80 10.08 9.46
N GLN A 187 -7.52 10.34 9.19
CA GLN A 187 -6.47 10.18 10.19
C GLN A 187 -6.62 11.14 11.38
N MET A 188 -6.92 12.40 11.11
CA MET A 188 -7.19 13.38 12.20
C MET A 188 -8.39 12.91 13.05
N LEU A 189 -9.45 12.40 12.42
CA LEU A 189 -10.62 11.85 13.12
C LEU A 189 -10.28 10.58 13.93
N ILE A 190 -9.36 9.72 13.46
CA ILE A 190 -8.85 8.59 14.25
C ILE A 190 -8.22 9.10 15.55
N GLY A 191 -7.38 10.13 15.45
CA GLY A 191 -6.74 10.72 16.62
C GLY A 191 -7.70 11.37 17.63
N LEU A 192 -8.86 11.81 17.17
CA LEU A 192 -9.91 12.46 17.99
C LEU A 192 -11.03 11.49 18.41
N SER A 193 -10.91 10.19 18.08
CA SER A 193 -11.97 9.22 18.37
C SER A 193 -12.18 9.05 19.86
N ALA A 194 -13.40 9.32 20.33
CA ALA A 194 -13.79 9.26 21.74
C ALA A 194 -14.36 7.90 22.16
N ASN A 195 -14.75 7.05 21.19
CA ASN A 195 -15.30 5.74 21.45
C ASN A 195 -14.92 4.72 20.36
N LEU A 196 -15.06 3.44 20.70
CA LEU A 196 -14.66 2.33 19.83
C LEU A 196 -15.40 2.30 18.49
N TRP A 197 -16.69 2.62 18.48
CA TRP A 197 -17.49 2.62 17.25
C TRP A 197 -17.05 3.73 16.29
N MET A 198 -16.80 4.92 16.79
CA MET A 198 -16.27 6.02 15.99
C MET A 198 -14.90 5.64 15.43
N LEU A 199 -14.00 5.08 16.25
CA LEU A 199 -12.70 4.62 15.83
C LEU A 199 -12.79 3.58 14.72
N ALA A 200 -13.68 2.58 14.86
CA ALA A 200 -13.88 1.54 13.87
C ALA A 200 -14.36 2.10 12.52
N ILE A 201 -15.41 2.91 12.55
CA ILE A 201 -15.98 3.51 11.33
C ILE A 201 -14.96 4.37 10.62
N VAL A 202 -14.27 5.25 11.34
CA VAL A 202 -13.29 6.18 10.73
C VAL A 202 -12.07 5.42 10.21
N THR A 203 -11.60 4.37 10.91
CA THR A 203 -10.50 3.53 10.42
C THR A 203 -10.88 2.78 9.14
N VAL A 204 -12.11 2.27 9.05
CA VAL A 204 -12.62 1.62 7.82
C VAL A 204 -12.70 2.62 6.66
N LEU A 205 -13.19 3.83 6.91
CA LEU A 205 -13.20 4.92 5.90
C LEU A 205 -11.78 5.33 5.48
N ALA A 206 -10.82 5.33 6.41
CA ALA A 206 -9.42 5.56 6.09
C ALA A 206 -8.87 4.50 5.13
N GLY A 207 -9.27 3.23 5.27
CA GLY A 207 -8.92 2.16 4.34
C GLY A 207 -9.43 2.39 2.92
N PHE A 208 -10.66 2.88 2.79
CA PHE A 208 -11.22 3.27 1.49
C PHE A 208 -10.40 4.41 0.86
N ALA A 209 -10.20 5.49 1.60
CA ALA A 209 -9.48 6.67 1.12
C ALA A 209 -8.02 6.34 0.76
N TYR A 210 -7.34 5.50 1.58
CA TYR A 210 -6.00 4.98 1.32
C TYR A 210 -5.91 4.26 -0.03
N SER A 211 -6.83 3.31 -0.25
CA SER A 211 -6.83 2.50 -1.47
C SER A 211 -7.07 3.34 -2.71
N VAL A 212 -8.02 4.30 -2.66
CA VAL A 212 -8.26 5.24 -3.76
C VAL A 212 -7.03 6.11 -4.00
N ALA A 213 -6.42 6.67 -2.95
CA ALA A 213 -5.26 7.55 -3.08
C ALA A 213 -4.05 6.82 -3.69
N LEU A 214 -3.73 5.62 -3.20
CA LEU A 214 -2.60 4.84 -3.72
C LEU A 214 -2.83 4.40 -5.17
N THR A 215 -4.02 3.91 -5.50
CA THR A 215 -4.38 3.53 -6.87
C THR A 215 -4.29 4.72 -7.81
N THR A 216 -4.69 5.91 -7.36
CA THR A 216 -4.59 7.14 -8.15
C THR A 216 -3.14 7.49 -8.48
N VAL A 217 -2.19 7.30 -7.56
CA VAL A 217 -0.77 7.52 -7.85
C VAL A 217 -0.29 6.64 -9.00
N PHE A 218 -0.61 5.33 -8.97
CA PHE A 218 -0.22 4.42 -10.05
C PHE A 218 -0.95 4.71 -11.36
N ASN A 219 -2.21 5.14 -11.30
CA ASN A 219 -2.96 5.57 -12.49
C ASN A 219 -2.31 6.79 -13.14
N VAL A 220 -1.95 7.82 -12.35
CA VAL A 220 -1.26 9.01 -12.85
C VAL A 220 0.08 8.66 -13.50
N ILE A 221 0.84 7.70 -12.92
CA ILE A 221 2.08 7.21 -13.53
C ILE A 221 1.80 6.58 -14.89
N SER A 222 0.75 5.75 -14.98
CA SER A 222 0.37 5.09 -16.23
C SER A 222 -0.07 6.06 -17.31
N ASP A 223 -0.75 7.15 -16.92
CA ASP A 223 -1.26 8.15 -17.85
C ASP A 223 -0.18 9.14 -18.34
N GLN A 224 0.79 9.47 -17.47
CA GLN A 224 1.80 10.49 -17.78
C GLN A 224 3.11 9.92 -18.33
N MET A 225 3.35 8.62 -18.21
CA MET A 225 4.61 8.01 -18.63
C MET A 225 4.46 7.24 -19.95
N PRO A 226 5.34 7.49 -20.93
CA PRO A 226 5.40 6.69 -22.15
C PRO A 226 5.67 5.21 -21.85
N ALA A 227 5.18 4.32 -22.71
CA ALA A 227 5.30 2.87 -22.53
C ALA A 227 6.76 2.39 -22.32
N GLY A 228 7.73 3.04 -22.96
CA GLY A 228 9.16 2.69 -22.86
C GLY A 228 9.78 2.93 -21.47
N VAL A 229 9.24 3.87 -20.68
CA VAL A 229 9.75 4.22 -19.33
C VAL A 229 8.77 3.89 -18.21
N LEU A 230 7.56 3.42 -18.53
CA LEU A 230 6.50 3.14 -17.55
C LEU A 230 6.96 2.14 -16.47
N SER A 231 7.68 1.10 -16.88
CA SER A 231 8.19 0.08 -15.94
C SER A 231 9.17 0.69 -14.93
N GLN A 232 10.04 1.60 -15.37
CA GLN A 232 11.01 2.28 -14.50
C GLN A 232 10.28 3.22 -13.52
N ALA A 233 9.33 4.02 -14.01
CA ALA A 233 8.55 4.94 -13.17
C ALA A 233 7.73 4.19 -12.12
N THR A 234 7.10 3.07 -12.48
CA THR A 234 6.37 2.21 -11.54
C THR A 234 7.30 1.61 -10.48
N SER A 235 8.49 1.16 -10.87
CA SER A 235 9.48 0.64 -9.93
C SER A 235 9.94 1.70 -8.93
N ILE A 236 10.15 2.94 -9.37
CA ILE A 236 10.48 4.07 -8.49
C ILE A 236 9.35 4.34 -7.48
N ALA A 237 8.09 4.27 -7.90
CA ALA A 237 6.95 4.42 -6.99
C ALA A 237 6.87 3.29 -5.95
N ILE A 238 7.11 2.04 -6.35
CA ILE A 238 7.15 0.88 -5.44
C ILE A 238 8.29 1.02 -4.42
N LEU A 239 9.48 1.48 -4.86
CA LEU A 239 10.58 1.81 -3.96
C LEU A 239 10.18 2.91 -2.98
N GLY A 240 9.44 3.93 -3.44
CA GLY A 240 8.85 4.95 -2.58
C GLY A 240 7.92 4.35 -1.51
N CYS A 241 7.02 3.45 -1.89
CA CYS A 241 6.15 2.73 -0.94
C CYS A 241 6.96 1.98 0.13
N SER A 242 8.00 1.27 -0.28
CA SER A 242 8.88 0.53 0.64
C SER A 242 9.64 1.47 1.58
N ALA A 243 10.17 2.57 1.06
CA ALA A 243 10.83 3.60 1.85
C ALA A 243 9.86 4.23 2.88
N GLY A 244 8.61 4.49 2.49
CA GLY A 244 7.56 4.97 3.39
C GLY A 244 7.27 4.01 4.54
N SER A 245 7.17 2.70 4.25
CA SER A 245 6.99 1.67 5.27
C SER A 245 8.15 1.66 6.29
N ILE A 246 9.40 1.71 5.81
CA ILE A 246 10.59 1.73 6.67
C ILE A 246 10.62 3.02 7.50
N ALA A 247 10.38 4.16 6.86
CA ALA A 247 10.39 5.48 7.50
C ALA A 247 9.37 5.58 8.65
N THR A 248 8.28 4.81 8.61
CA THR A 248 7.25 4.83 9.65
C THR A 248 7.82 4.57 11.04
N THR A 249 8.72 3.61 11.19
CA THR A 249 9.34 3.27 12.48
C THR A 249 10.13 4.45 13.04
N PHE A 250 10.91 5.12 12.18
CA PHE A 250 11.70 6.29 12.58
C PHE A 250 10.81 7.48 12.90
N VAL A 251 9.79 7.74 12.08
CA VAL A 251 8.83 8.83 12.31
C VAL A 251 8.05 8.61 13.61
N LEU A 252 7.56 7.39 13.87
CA LEU A 252 6.86 7.06 15.11
C LEU A 252 7.77 7.20 16.34
N SER A 253 9.05 6.80 16.24
CA SER A 253 10.03 6.98 17.29
C SER A 253 10.25 8.48 17.58
N LEU A 254 10.43 9.29 16.53
CA LEU A 254 10.64 10.72 16.65
C LEU A 254 9.40 11.44 17.21
N LEU A 255 8.20 11.12 16.74
CA LEU A 255 6.97 11.71 17.27
C LEU A 255 6.75 11.30 18.73
N GLY A 256 7.11 10.07 19.10
CA GLY A 256 7.03 9.57 20.48
C GLY A 256 7.91 10.32 21.48
N THR A 257 9.00 10.98 21.05
CA THR A 257 9.82 11.85 21.92
C THR A 257 9.11 13.16 22.28
N VAL A 258 8.19 13.62 21.42
CA VAL A 258 7.43 14.88 21.63
C VAL A 258 6.12 14.57 22.38
N SER A 259 5.32 13.64 21.83
CA SER A 259 4.07 13.18 22.46
C SER A 259 3.66 11.82 21.89
N SER A 260 3.26 10.94 22.79
CA SER A 260 2.73 9.61 22.41
C SER A 260 1.20 9.59 22.28
N THR A 261 0.52 10.73 22.44
CA THR A 261 -0.93 10.81 22.35
C THR A 261 -1.43 10.50 20.93
N PRO A 262 -2.51 9.70 20.77
CA PRO A 262 -3.08 9.41 19.46
C PRO A 262 -3.43 10.67 18.67
N ALA A 263 -4.00 11.68 19.33
CA ALA A 263 -4.38 12.94 18.70
C ALA A 263 -3.19 13.66 18.05
N PHE A 264 -2.02 13.67 18.70
CA PHE A 264 -0.81 14.28 18.16
C PHE A 264 -0.27 13.51 16.96
N ILE A 265 -0.13 12.18 17.09
CA ILE A 265 0.45 11.32 16.06
C ILE A 265 -0.41 11.32 14.78
N PHE A 266 -1.70 11.10 14.93
CA PHE A 266 -2.62 11.08 13.77
C PHE A 266 -2.94 12.48 13.26
N GLY A 267 -2.91 13.51 14.11
CA GLY A 267 -3.00 14.91 13.71
C GLY A 267 -1.82 15.30 12.81
N PHE A 268 -0.59 14.97 13.22
CA PHE A 268 0.60 15.19 12.39
C PHE A 268 0.51 14.45 11.04
N SER A 269 0.18 13.16 11.09
CA SER A 269 0.05 12.35 9.87
C SER A 269 -1.03 12.89 8.93
N GLY A 270 -2.17 13.34 9.47
CA GLY A 270 -3.27 13.93 8.69
C GLY A 270 -2.85 15.23 8.01
N ILE A 271 -2.17 16.13 8.73
CA ILE A 271 -1.64 17.38 8.16
C ILE A 271 -0.61 17.08 7.08
N LEU A 272 0.31 16.17 7.33
CA LEU A 272 1.32 15.74 6.35
C LEU A 272 0.63 15.25 5.06
N MET A 273 -0.39 14.40 5.19
CA MET A 273 -1.13 13.87 4.04
C MET A 273 -1.84 14.97 3.25
N ILE A 274 -2.44 15.96 3.91
CA ILE A 274 -3.07 17.09 3.23
C ILE A 274 -2.02 17.89 2.44
N LEU A 275 -0.89 18.22 3.04
CA LEU A 275 0.20 18.96 2.38
C LEU A 275 0.76 18.18 1.17
N VAL A 276 1.01 16.89 1.35
CA VAL A 276 1.51 16.01 0.28
C VAL A 276 0.49 15.88 -0.86
N SER A 277 -0.81 15.94 -0.57
CA SER A 277 -1.86 15.89 -1.59
C SER A 277 -1.87 17.15 -2.47
N PHE A 278 -1.63 18.32 -1.90
CA PHE A 278 -1.45 19.55 -2.67
C PHE A 278 -0.18 19.50 -3.52
N PHE A 279 0.90 18.97 -2.97
CA PHE A 279 2.14 18.74 -3.73
C PHE A 279 1.92 17.77 -4.91
N GLY A 280 1.19 16.68 -4.67
CA GLY A 280 0.81 15.72 -5.72
C GLY A 280 0.01 16.38 -6.85
N LEU A 281 -1.00 17.19 -6.52
CA LEU A 281 -1.77 17.94 -7.51
C LEU A 281 -0.88 18.90 -8.34
N TRP A 282 0.08 19.56 -7.69
CA TRP A 282 1.02 20.44 -8.39
C TRP A 282 1.89 19.68 -9.39
N ILE A 283 2.34 18.47 -9.03
CA ILE A 283 3.12 17.60 -9.93
C ILE A 283 2.28 17.19 -11.14
N VAL A 284 1.05 16.72 -10.92
CA VAL A 284 0.13 16.25 -11.98
C VAL A 284 -0.09 17.37 -13.00
N ARG A 285 -0.48 18.57 -12.53
CA ARG A 285 -0.72 19.72 -13.41
C ARG A 285 0.50 20.20 -14.19
N LYS A 286 1.70 20.05 -13.59
CA LYS A 286 2.93 20.41 -14.27
C LYS A 286 3.32 19.40 -15.36
N GLY A 287 2.96 18.12 -15.15
CA GLY A 287 3.12 17.05 -16.12
C GLY A 287 2.26 17.27 -17.37
N GLU A 288 0.96 17.56 -17.17
CA GLU A 288 0.00 17.79 -18.26
C GLU A 288 0.37 18.95 -19.18
N LYS A 289 0.78 20.08 -18.61
CA LYS A 289 1.19 21.27 -19.40
C LYS A 289 2.39 21.02 -20.32
N ARG A 290 3.16 19.96 -20.06
CA ARG A 290 4.35 19.58 -20.84
C ARG A 290 4.07 18.49 -21.88
N SER A 291 2.98 17.77 -21.73
CA SER A 291 2.51 16.79 -22.72
C SER A 291 1.77 17.47 -23.88
N CYS A 292 1.29 18.71 -23.68
CA CYS A 292 0.60 19.50 -24.68
C CYS A 292 1.51 20.54 -25.39
N ALA A 293 2.78 20.67 -24.99
CA ALA A 293 3.79 21.55 -25.60
C ALA A 293 4.86 20.72 -26.29
#